data_e5b9f6ca948b2f027a039a7bd432ad49
#
_entry.id   e5b9f6ca948b2f027a039a7bd432ad49
#
_cell.length_a   1.000
_cell.length_b   1.000
_cell.length_c   1.000
_cell.angle_alpha   90.00
_cell.angle_beta   90.00
_cell.angle_gamma   90.00
#
_symmetry.space_group_name_H-M   'P 1'
#
loop_
_entity.id
_entity.type
_entity.pdbx_description
1 polymer ?
#
loop_
_entity_poly.entity_id
_entity_poly.type
_entity_poly.pdbx_seq_one_letter_code
_entity_poly.pdbx_strand_id
1 'polypeptide(L)'
;NVDSFKWSNPESGEHYDFADLLAMTAEVHPDLRVRFSTSHPKDMTDKVLHTMAAHENICKYIHLPVQSGSSRILEMMNRTYDREWYLGRMESIRRILPDAAVSSDIITGFCSETEEDHQDTLSMVAWSGYCMSYMFAYSERPGTLAARKYPDDVPEEVKKRRLSEVIALQRAISLEFNQREIGKTFRVLIERDS
;
A
#
# COMPACT_ATOMS: atom_id res chain seq x y z
N ASN A 1 7.60 -4.03 9.65
CA ASN A 1 6.40 -4.55 8.98
C ASN A 1 5.90 -5.79 9.70
N VAL A 2 4.61 -5.83 10.04
CA VAL A 2 4.02 -7.01 10.71
C VAL A 2 3.95 -8.21 9.76
N ASP A 3 3.77 -7.97 8.48
CA ASP A 3 3.68 -8.99 7.43
C ASP A 3 4.99 -9.74 7.14
N SER A 4 6.12 -9.25 7.66
CA SER A 4 7.39 -9.99 7.67
C SER A 4 7.56 -10.92 8.87
N PHE A 5 6.53 -11.08 9.71
CA PHE A 5 6.56 -11.96 10.88
C PHE A 5 6.90 -13.41 10.49
N LYS A 6 7.85 -13.99 11.24
CA LYS A 6 8.23 -15.40 11.18
C LYS A 6 8.58 -15.86 12.57
N TRP A 7 8.07 -17.01 12.96
CA TRP A 7 8.37 -17.62 14.25
C TRP A 7 8.48 -19.14 14.10
N SER A 8 9.35 -19.73 14.90
CA SER A 8 9.50 -21.18 14.97
C SER A 8 9.23 -21.62 16.39
N ASN A 9 8.36 -22.61 16.56
CA ASN A 9 8.09 -23.20 17.86
C ASN A 9 9.35 -23.97 18.32
N PRO A 10 9.96 -23.60 19.46
CA PRO A 10 11.18 -24.24 19.93
C PRO A 10 10.97 -25.70 20.37
N GLU A 11 9.73 -26.10 20.68
CA GLU A 11 9.40 -27.44 21.15
C GLU A 11 9.02 -28.39 20.01
N SER A 12 8.15 -27.93 19.08
CA SER A 12 7.67 -28.74 17.96
C SER A 12 8.50 -28.59 16.68
N GLY A 13 9.28 -27.52 16.55
CA GLY A 13 10.00 -27.18 15.33
C GLY A 13 9.11 -26.61 14.20
N GLU A 14 7.82 -26.42 14.43
CA GLU A 14 6.89 -25.87 13.46
C GLU A 14 7.20 -24.40 13.17
N HIS A 15 7.03 -24.00 11.90
CA HIS A 15 7.26 -22.65 11.43
C HIS A 15 5.95 -21.95 11.14
N TYR A 16 5.81 -20.73 11.64
CA TYR A 16 4.64 -19.87 11.43
C TYR A 16 5.07 -18.57 10.77
N ASP A 17 4.32 -18.17 9.76
CA ASP A 17 4.46 -16.88 9.09
C ASP A 17 3.30 -15.93 9.47
N PHE A 18 3.27 -14.75 8.84
CA PHE A 18 2.22 -13.77 9.10
C PHE A 18 0.82 -14.27 8.74
N ALA A 19 0.68 -15.07 7.67
CA ALA A 19 -0.62 -15.62 7.29
C ALA A 19 -1.15 -16.59 8.36
N ASP A 20 -0.28 -17.41 8.96
CA ASP A 20 -0.64 -18.32 10.04
C ASP A 20 -1.04 -17.52 11.29
N LEU A 21 -0.26 -16.49 11.67
CA LEU A 21 -0.59 -15.60 12.78
C LEU A 21 -1.96 -14.92 12.58
N LEU A 22 -2.22 -14.47 11.35
CA LEU A 22 -3.47 -13.80 10.99
C LEU A 22 -4.68 -14.75 11.11
N ALA A 23 -4.54 -15.99 10.62
CA ALA A 23 -5.54 -17.04 10.75
C ALA A 23 -5.82 -17.37 12.23
N MET A 24 -4.78 -17.67 13.00
CA MET A 24 -4.90 -17.97 14.44
C MET A 24 -5.55 -16.83 15.21
N THR A 25 -5.23 -15.56 14.85
CA THR A 25 -5.86 -14.39 15.48
C THR A 25 -7.35 -14.30 15.12
N ALA A 26 -7.72 -14.57 13.88
CA ALA A 26 -9.11 -14.55 13.44
C ALA A 26 -9.96 -15.65 14.08
N GLU A 27 -9.37 -16.79 14.36
CA GLU A 27 -10.02 -17.95 14.99
C GLU A 27 -10.27 -17.78 16.50
N VAL A 28 -9.69 -16.77 17.16
CA VAL A 28 -9.92 -16.50 18.60
C VAL A 28 -11.39 -16.25 18.89
N HIS A 29 -12.07 -15.47 18.05
CA HIS A 29 -13.50 -15.23 18.18
C HIS A 29 -14.07 -14.67 16.85
N PRO A 30 -15.24 -15.12 16.38
CA PRO A 30 -15.81 -14.68 15.11
C PRO A 30 -16.17 -13.18 15.06
N ASP A 31 -16.48 -12.57 16.20
CA ASP A 31 -16.76 -11.12 16.29
C ASP A 31 -15.50 -10.26 16.47
N LEU A 32 -14.34 -10.87 16.67
CA LEU A 32 -13.07 -10.15 16.74
C LEU A 32 -12.75 -9.54 15.38
N ARG A 33 -12.73 -8.21 15.30
CA ARG A 33 -12.37 -7.51 14.06
C ARG A 33 -10.84 -7.42 13.95
N VAL A 34 -10.27 -8.20 13.06
CA VAL A 34 -8.81 -8.25 12.84
C VAL A 34 -8.40 -7.23 11.77
N ARG A 35 -7.44 -6.38 12.10
CA ARG A 35 -6.86 -5.38 11.21
C ARG A 35 -5.34 -5.37 11.34
N PHE A 36 -4.67 -5.09 10.25
CA PHE A 36 -3.23 -4.83 10.23
C PHE A 36 -2.93 -3.65 9.31
N SER A 37 -1.77 -3.06 9.46
CA SER A 37 -1.35 -1.88 8.70
C SER A 37 0.12 -1.97 8.33
N THR A 38 0.51 -1.23 7.31
CA THR A 38 1.90 -1.06 6.87
C THR A 38 2.49 -2.34 6.30
N SER A 39 1.89 -2.83 5.23
CA SER A 39 2.43 -3.95 4.46
C SER A 39 3.57 -3.50 3.56
N HIS A 40 4.64 -4.30 3.52
CA HIS A 40 5.62 -4.16 2.45
C HIS A 40 5.13 -4.97 1.24
N PRO A 41 5.15 -4.44 0.00
CA PRO A 41 4.61 -5.16 -1.16
C PRO A 41 5.10 -6.60 -1.30
N LYS A 42 6.38 -6.87 -1.02
CA LYS A 42 6.97 -8.22 -1.08
C LYS A 42 6.45 -9.20 -0.03
N ASP A 43 6.05 -8.69 1.13
CA ASP A 43 5.61 -9.54 2.24
C ASP A 43 4.10 -9.84 2.14
N MET A 44 3.35 -9.09 1.29
CA MET A 44 1.95 -9.36 0.95
C MET A 44 1.86 -10.53 -0.02
N THR A 45 1.96 -11.76 0.49
CA THR A 45 1.93 -12.99 -0.31
C THR A 45 0.51 -13.44 -0.68
N ASP A 46 0.36 -14.34 -1.66
CA ASP A 46 -0.94 -14.94 -1.97
C ASP A 46 -1.50 -15.73 -0.78
N LYS A 47 -0.64 -16.34 0.05
CA LYS A 47 -1.06 -17.02 1.29
C LYS A 47 -1.78 -16.05 2.24
N VAL A 48 -1.24 -14.84 2.45
CA VAL A 48 -1.91 -13.79 3.25
C VAL A 48 -3.25 -13.40 2.64
N LEU A 49 -3.32 -13.19 1.33
CA LEU A 49 -4.56 -12.84 0.64
C LEU A 49 -5.62 -13.95 0.76
N HIS A 50 -5.24 -15.21 0.59
CA HIS A 50 -6.15 -16.34 0.77
C HIS A 50 -6.63 -16.47 2.23
N THR A 51 -5.75 -16.23 3.21
CA THR A 51 -6.14 -16.17 4.63
C THR A 51 -7.16 -15.07 4.89
N MET A 52 -6.93 -13.88 4.32
CA MET A 52 -7.91 -12.79 4.41
C MET A 52 -9.24 -13.14 3.75
N ALA A 53 -9.23 -13.87 2.62
CA ALA A 53 -10.44 -14.30 1.94
C ALA A 53 -11.24 -15.33 2.77
N ALA A 54 -10.52 -16.23 3.45
CA ALA A 54 -11.12 -17.34 4.22
C ALA A 54 -11.80 -16.89 5.52
N HIS A 55 -11.43 -15.73 6.10
CA HIS A 55 -11.93 -15.27 7.39
C HIS A 55 -12.69 -13.95 7.25
N GLU A 56 -14.00 -13.95 7.47
CA GLU A 56 -14.85 -12.76 7.31
C GLU A 56 -14.50 -11.64 8.30
N ASN A 57 -14.03 -11.98 9.48
CA ASN A 57 -13.66 -11.05 10.55
C ASN A 57 -12.30 -10.38 10.34
N ILE A 58 -11.54 -10.76 9.29
CA ILE A 58 -10.38 -10.00 8.84
C ILE A 58 -10.84 -8.90 7.89
N CYS A 59 -10.55 -7.65 8.22
CA CYS A 59 -10.93 -6.50 7.40
C CYS A 59 -10.26 -6.54 6.02
N LYS A 60 -11.06 -6.39 4.96
CA LYS A 60 -10.59 -6.42 3.56
C LYS A 60 -10.02 -5.05 3.15
N TYR A 61 -9.06 -4.57 3.92
CA TYR A 61 -8.33 -3.33 3.69
C TYR A 61 -6.83 -3.60 3.70
N ILE A 62 -6.13 -3.16 2.66
CA ILE A 62 -4.70 -3.35 2.50
C ILE A 62 -4.03 -2.00 2.27
N HIS A 63 -3.11 -1.62 3.17
CA HIS A 63 -2.23 -0.49 2.94
C HIS A 63 -0.93 -0.98 2.32
N LEU A 64 -0.72 -0.67 1.03
CA LEU A 64 0.39 -1.18 0.21
C LEU A 64 1.19 -0.03 -0.41
N PRO A 65 2.14 0.57 0.31
CA PRO A 65 2.93 1.71 -0.16
C PRO A 65 3.74 1.40 -1.42
N VAL A 66 3.44 2.06 -2.54
CA VAL A 66 4.21 1.93 -3.78
C VAL A 66 5.41 2.86 -3.83
N GLN A 67 5.27 4.06 -3.31
CA GLN A 67 6.19 5.19 -3.26
C GLN A 67 6.35 5.92 -4.59
N SER A 68 6.57 5.24 -5.72
CA SER A 68 6.66 5.78 -7.08
C SER A 68 6.13 4.77 -8.09
N GLY A 69 5.65 5.25 -9.23
CA GLY A 69 5.25 4.40 -10.36
C GLY A 69 6.39 4.10 -11.33
N SER A 70 7.56 4.71 -11.17
CA SER A 70 8.73 4.50 -12.00
C SER A 70 9.67 3.46 -11.40
N SER A 71 10.01 2.41 -12.16
CA SER A 71 11.00 1.39 -11.75
C SER A 71 12.36 2.01 -11.44
N ARG A 72 12.78 3.01 -12.21
CA ARG A 72 14.05 3.74 -11.99
C ARG A 72 14.05 4.45 -10.63
N ILE A 73 12.99 5.15 -10.29
CA ILE A 73 12.86 5.86 -9.01
C ILE A 73 12.75 4.87 -7.86
N LEU A 74 12.03 3.77 -8.02
CA LEU A 74 11.95 2.71 -7.01
C LEU A 74 13.34 2.11 -6.70
N GLU A 75 14.16 1.86 -7.72
CA GLU A 75 15.54 1.41 -7.54
C GLU A 75 16.38 2.44 -6.76
N MET A 76 16.29 3.73 -7.13
CA MET A 76 16.98 4.82 -6.42
C MET A 76 16.53 4.97 -4.97
N MET A 77 15.24 4.70 -4.67
CA MET A 77 14.68 4.64 -3.31
C MET A 77 15.07 3.36 -2.57
N ASN A 78 15.90 2.50 -3.18
CA ASN A 78 16.30 1.19 -2.63
C ASN A 78 15.10 0.28 -2.35
N ARG A 79 14.08 0.34 -3.22
CA ARG A 79 12.97 -0.61 -3.18
C ARG A 79 13.40 -1.91 -3.85
N THR A 80 12.93 -3.02 -3.32
CA THR A 80 13.29 -4.36 -3.78
C THR A 80 12.31 -4.92 -4.80
N TYR A 81 11.45 -4.08 -5.35
CA TYR A 81 10.47 -4.36 -6.39
C TYR A 81 10.48 -3.23 -7.42
N ASP A 82 10.09 -3.54 -8.64
CA ASP A 82 9.85 -2.63 -9.74
C ASP A 82 8.33 -2.42 -9.97
N ARG A 83 8.01 -1.62 -10.99
CA ARG A 83 6.63 -1.32 -11.39
C ARG A 83 5.85 -2.57 -11.77
N GLU A 84 6.41 -3.42 -12.62
CA GLU A 84 5.76 -4.61 -13.15
C GLU A 84 5.43 -5.60 -12.03
N TRP A 85 6.36 -5.81 -11.12
CA TRP A 85 6.15 -6.65 -9.96
C TRP A 85 5.01 -6.11 -9.07
N TYR A 86 4.98 -4.79 -8.83
CA TYR A 86 3.93 -4.17 -8.02
C TYR A 86 2.55 -4.30 -8.69
N LEU A 87 2.46 -4.07 -10.00
CA LEU A 87 1.23 -4.27 -10.77
C LEU A 87 0.73 -5.72 -10.67
N GLY A 88 1.62 -6.70 -10.82
CA GLY A 88 1.29 -8.11 -10.63
C GLY A 88 0.79 -8.42 -9.21
N ARG A 89 1.31 -7.73 -8.18
CA ARG A 89 0.80 -7.87 -6.81
C ARG A 89 -0.62 -7.31 -6.67
N MET A 90 -0.89 -6.15 -7.27
CA MET A 90 -2.23 -5.56 -7.32
C MET A 90 -3.23 -6.44 -8.08
N GLU A 91 -2.81 -7.08 -9.18
CA GLU A 91 -3.63 -8.07 -9.91
C GLU A 91 -4.00 -9.27 -9.03
N SER A 92 -3.04 -9.80 -8.27
CA SER A 92 -3.29 -10.88 -7.31
C SER A 92 -4.29 -10.47 -6.24
N ILE A 93 -4.18 -9.25 -5.69
CA ILE A 93 -5.14 -8.71 -4.72
C ILE A 93 -6.53 -8.67 -5.35
N ARG A 94 -6.69 -8.10 -6.53
CA ARG A 94 -7.99 -8.01 -7.21
C ARG A 94 -8.60 -9.37 -7.53
N ARG A 95 -7.76 -10.34 -7.90
CA ARG A 95 -8.21 -11.71 -8.21
C ARG A 95 -8.68 -12.46 -6.97
N ILE A 96 -7.96 -12.34 -5.85
CA ILE A 96 -8.22 -13.12 -4.62
C ILE A 96 -9.22 -12.39 -3.70
N LEU A 97 -9.16 -11.06 -3.66
CA LEU A 97 -9.98 -10.18 -2.81
C LEU A 97 -10.59 -9.05 -3.65
N PRO A 98 -11.55 -9.34 -4.54
CA PRO A 98 -12.09 -8.36 -5.49
C PRO A 98 -12.71 -7.13 -4.83
N ASP A 99 -13.21 -7.25 -3.62
CA ASP A 99 -13.85 -6.18 -2.84
C ASP A 99 -12.90 -5.49 -1.86
N ALA A 100 -11.59 -5.82 -1.87
CA ALA A 100 -10.64 -5.21 -0.97
C ALA A 100 -10.39 -3.74 -1.32
N ALA A 101 -10.45 -2.88 -0.31
CA ALA A 101 -9.98 -1.51 -0.42
C ALA A 101 -8.45 -1.47 -0.28
N VAL A 102 -7.76 -0.88 -1.26
CA VAL A 102 -6.31 -0.72 -1.22
C VAL A 102 -5.95 0.75 -1.09
N SER A 103 -5.03 1.07 -0.19
CA SER A 103 -4.42 2.39 -0.06
C SER A 103 -2.91 2.33 -0.27
N SER A 104 -2.30 3.48 -0.54
CA SER A 104 -0.87 3.55 -0.83
C SER A 104 -0.24 4.84 -0.32
N ASP A 105 1.10 4.87 -0.28
CA ASP A 105 1.89 6.08 -0.12
C ASP A 105 2.58 6.41 -1.44
N ILE A 106 2.65 7.69 -1.77
CA ILE A 106 3.24 8.21 -3.00
C ILE A 106 4.13 9.40 -2.66
N ILE A 107 5.33 9.41 -3.19
CA ILE A 107 6.29 10.51 -3.07
C ILE A 107 6.54 11.05 -4.48
N THR A 108 6.35 12.35 -4.68
CA THR A 108 6.64 13.06 -5.93
C THR A 108 7.86 13.93 -5.79
N GLY A 109 8.61 14.12 -6.87
CA GLY A 109 9.78 14.98 -6.89
C GLY A 109 10.96 14.41 -6.12
N PHE A 110 11.11 13.09 -6.07
CA PHE A 110 12.32 12.45 -5.55
C PHE A 110 13.54 12.86 -6.39
N CYS A 111 14.73 12.79 -5.82
CA CYS A 111 16.00 13.16 -6.50
C CYS A 111 16.03 12.64 -7.93
N SER A 112 16.33 13.51 -8.89
CA SER A 112 16.44 13.24 -10.33
C SER A 112 15.18 12.69 -11.01
N GLU A 113 14.01 12.78 -10.37
CA GLU A 113 12.73 12.38 -10.98
C GLU A 113 12.47 13.22 -12.24
N THR A 114 12.32 12.55 -13.39
CA THR A 114 11.98 13.18 -14.67
C THR A 114 10.47 13.35 -14.84
N GLU A 115 10.06 13.97 -15.95
CA GLU A 115 8.62 14.06 -16.26
C GLU A 115 8.06 12.69 -16.66
N GLU A 116 8.84 11.84 -17.35
CA GLU A 116 8.44 10.47 -17.67
C GLU A 116 8.20 9.65 -16.39
N ASP A 117 9.08 9.75 -15.39
CA ASP A 117 8.90 9.06 -14.09
C ASP A 117 7.63 9.52 -13.38
N HIS A 118 7.31 10.83 -13.47
CA HIS A 118 6.08 11.37 -12.91
C HIS A 118 4.84 10.84 -13.66
N GLN A 119 4.87 10.77 -15.00
CA GLN A 119 3.80 10.18 -15.79
C GLN A 119 3.60 8.69 -15.48
N ASP A 120 4.67 7.95 -15.25
CA ASP A 120 4.62 6.58 -14.76
C ASP A 120 3.89 6.50 -13.42
N THR A 121 4.15 7.44 -12.52
CA THR A 121 3.46 7.50 -11.22
C THR A 121 1.97 7.81 -11.37
N LEU A 122 1.60 8.77 -12.21
CA LEU A 122 0.19 9.08 -12.50
C LEU A 122 -0.53 7.87 -13.11
N SER A 123 0.09 7.20 -14.08
CA SER A 123 -0.50 6.01 -14.71
C SER A 123 -0.64 4.83 -13.75
N MET A 124 0.30 4.67 -12.79
CA MET A 124 0.21 3.69 -11.72
C MET A 124 -0.99 3.97 -10.80
N VAL A 125 -1.17 5.23 -10.38
CA VAL A 125 -2.29 5.65 -9.52
C VAL A 125 -3.62 5.41 -10.23
N ALA A 126 -3.73 5.82 -11.51
CA ALA A 126 -4.93 5.62 -12.31
C ALA A 126 -5.29 4.14 -12.45
N TRP A 127 -4.30 3.31 -12.78
CA TRP A 127 -4.50 1.88 -12.96
C TRP A 127 -4.82 1.17 -11.63
N SER A 128 -4.14 1.54 -10.55
CA SER A 128 -4.30 0.90 -9.23
C SER A 128 -5.64 1.21 -8.58
N GLY A 129 -6.27 2.34 -8.87
CA GLY A 129 -7.59 2.67 -8.34
C GLY A 129 -7.67 2.67 -6.82
N TYR A 130 -6.66 3.24 -6.15
CA TYR A 130 -6.62 3.28 -4.68
C TYR A 130 -7.84 3.96 -4.09
N CYS A 131 -8.41 3.37 -3.03
CA CYS A 131 -9.51 4.02 -2.30
C CYS A 131 -9.06 5.34 -1.66
N MET A 132 -7.80 5.40 -1.23
CA MET A 132 -7.11 6.61 -0.75
C MET A 132 -5.59 6.46 -0.89
N SER A 133 -4.87 7.57 -0.89
CA SER A 133 -3.41 7.57 -0.83
C SER A 133 -2.90 8.70 0.05
N TYR A 134 -1.80 8.47 0.75
CA TYR A 134 -1.01 9.51 1.37
C TYR A 134 0.03 9.98 0.37
N MET A 135 0.03 11.28 0.07
CA MET A 135 0.82 11.86 -1.01
C MET A 135 1.72 12.95 -0.46
N PHE A 136 3.00 12.89 -0.79
CA PHE A 136 4.03 13.78 -0.26
C PHE A 136 4.91 14.31 -1.38
N ALA A 137 5.30 15.59 -1.29
CA ALA A 137 6.48 16.08 -2.00
C ALA A 137 7.73 15.55 -1.28
N TYR A 138 8.72 15.13 -2.04
CA TYR A 138 10.01 14.71 -1.47
C TYR A 138 10.62 15.85 -0.67
N SER A 139 11.09 15.52 0.51
CA SER A 139 11.90 16.40 1.36
C SER A 139 13.09 15.61 1.89
N GLU A 140 14.27 16.12 1.70
CA GLU A 140 15.49 15.49 2.16
C GLU A 140 15.47 15.30 3.68
N ARG A 141 15.79 14.08 4.12
CA ARG A 141 15.93 13.77 5.55
C ARG A 141 17.39 13.46 5.87
N PRO A 142 18.04 14.22 6.75
CA PRO A 142 19.41 13.99 7.15
C PRO A 142 19.64 12.55 7.61
N GLY A 143 20.78 11.97 7.22
CA GLY A 143 21.18 10.62 7.62
C GLY A 143 20.59 9.48 6.78
N THR A 144 19.67 9.76 5.84
CA THR A 144 19.15 8.74 4.93
C THR A 144 20.14 8.40 3.81
N LEU A 145 19.96 7.25 3.18
CA LEU A 145 20.76 6.85 2.03
C LEU A 145 20.59 7.83 0.86
N ALA A 146 19.35 8.30 0.63
CA ALA A 146 19.04 9.25 -0.43
C ALA A 146 19.81 10.56 -0.23
N ALA A 147 19.76 11.17 0.96
CA ALA A 147 20.48 12.41 1.29
C ALA A 147 22.01 12.30 1.14
N ARG A 148 22.57 11.07 1.26
CA ARG A 148 24.00 10.83 1.08
C ARG A 148 24.41 10.56 -0.36
N LYS A 149 23.50 10.01 -1.17
CA LYS A 149 23.81 9.53 -2.53
C LYS A 149 23.38 10.50 -3.62
N TYR A 150 22.29 11.23 -3.41
CA TYR A 150 21.65 11.98 -4.48
C TYR A 150 21.42 13.42 -4.05
N PRO A 151 21.69 14.40 -4.92
CA PRO A 151 21.29 15.78 -4.66
C PRO A 151 19.76 15.90 -4.76
N ASP A 152 19.18 16.79 -3.95
CA ASP A 152 17.78 17.20 -4.12
C ASP A 152 17.69 18.25 -5.23
N ASP A 153 17.66 17.77 -6.47
CA ASP A 153 17.82 18.55 -7.72
C ASP A 153 16.48 18.87 -8.41
N VAL A 154 15.36 18.39 -7.89
CA VAL A 154 14.03 18.73 -8.43
C VAL A 154 13.56 20.04 -7.83
N PRO A 155 13.29 21.09 -8.64
CA PRO A 155 12.81 22.38 -8.13
C PRO A 155 11.49 22.27 -7.32
N GLU A 156 11.37 23.07 -6.28
CA GLU A 156 10.21 23.05 -5.38
C GLU A 156 8.86 23.32 -6.09
N GLU A 157 8.86 24.20 -7.09
CA GLU A 157 7.67 24.44 -7.91
C GLU A 157 7.26 23.23 -8.73
N VAL A 158 8.23 22.42 -9.20
CA VAL A 158 7.99 21.16 -9.93
C VAL A 158 7.43 20.10 -8.95
N LYS A 159 8.03 19.95 -7.78
CA LYS A 159 7.51 19.05 -6.74
C LYS A 159 6.06 19.37 -6.36
N LYS A 160 5.75 20.66 -6.14
CA LYS A 160 4.40 21.13 -5.79
C LYS A 160 3.40 20.88 -6.94
N ARG A 161 3.79 21.14 -8.19
CA ARG A 161 2.95 20.85 -9.36
C ARG A 161 2.62 19.37 -9.43
N ARG A 162 3.65 18.50 -9.40
CA ARG A 162 3.50 17.05 -9.46
C ARG A 162 2.63 16.52 -8.32
N LEU A 163 2.85 16.99 -7.10
CA LEU A 163 2.01 16.63 -5.97
C LEU A 163 0.54 17.04 -6.20
N SER A 164 0.30 18.23 -6.71
CA SER A 164 -1.07 18.71 -7.01
C SER A 164 -1.76 17.86 -8.06
N GLU A 165 -1.04 17.40 -9.09
CA GLU A 165 -1.55 16.50 -10.13
C GLU A 165 -1.93 15.13 -9.56
N VAL A 166 -1.08 14.53 -8.72
CA VAL A 166 -1.39 13.26 -8.05
C VAL A 166 -2.59 13.42 -7.12
N ILE A 167 -2.67 14.52 -6.36
CA ILE A 167 -3.81 14.80 -5.46
C ILE A 167 -5.11 14.93 -6.27
N ALA A 168 -5.10 15.65 -7.38
CA ALA A 168 -6.29 15.83 -8.21
C ALA A 168 -6.78 14.49 -8.78
N LEU A 169 -5.86 13.67 -9.30
CA LEU A 169 -6.16 12.33 -9.81
C LEU A 169 -6.71 11.42 -8.71
N GLN A 170 -6.05 11.37 -7.55
CA GLN A 170 -6.49 10.53 -6.44
C GLN A 170 -7.86 10.93 -5.90
N ARG A 171 -8.15 12.23 -5.83
CA ARG A 171 -9.47 12.73 -5.41
C ARG A 171 -10.59 12.26 -6.35
N ALA A 172 -10.35 12.28 -7.65
CA ALA A 172 -11.32 11.78 -8.63
C ALA A 172 -11.56 10.27 -8.45
N ILE A 173 -10.49 9.47 -8.28
CA ILE A 173 -10.57 8.03 -8.04
C ILE A 173 -11.29 7.73 -6.72
N SER A 174 -10.95 8.44 -5.64
CA SER A 174 -11.61 8.25 -4.33
C SER A 174 -13.09 8.59 -4.38
N LEU A 175 -13.46 9.63 -5.12
CA LEU A 175 -14.87 9.99 -5.32
C LEU A 175 -15.62 8.87 -6.05
N GLU A 176 -15.07 8.36 -7.14
CA GLU A 176 -15.65 7.25 -7.90
C GLU A 176 -15.77 5.99 -7.02
N PHE A 177 -14.73 5.67 -6.25
CA PHE A 177 -14.74 4.56 -5.29
C PHE A 177 -15.91 4.71 -4.30
N ASN A 178 -16.05 5.88 -3.66
CA ASN A 178 -17.10 6.15 -2.69
C ASN A 178 -18.51 6.15 -3.32
N GLN A 179 -18.65 6.61 -4.55
CA GLN A 179 -19.95 6.58 -5.28
C GLN A 179 -20.46 5.15 -5.50
N ARG A 180 -19.57 4.18 -5.69
CA ARG A 180 -19.93 2.75 -5.81
C ARG A 180 -20.48 2.15 -4.52
N GLU A 181 -20.24 2.81 -3.39
CA GLU A 181 -20.72 2.36 -2.07
C GLU A 181 -22.11 2.92 -1.70
N ILE A 182 -22.62 3.88 -2.45
CA ILE A 182 -23.96 4.49 -2.20
C ILE A 182 -25.04 3.43 -2.33
N GLY A 183 -25.90 3.35 -1.32
CA GLY A 183 -26.99 2.37 -1.23
C GLY A 183 -26.61 1.02 -0.66
N LYS A 184 -25.34 0.78 -0.36
CA LYS A 184 -24.88 -0.41 0.35
C LYS A 184 -25.02 -0.25 1.87
N THR A 185 -25.21 -1.37 2.57
CA THR A 185 -25.24 -1.40 4.04
C THR A 185 -23.96 -2.04 4.56
N PHE A 186 -23.32 -1.38 5.53
CA PHE A 186 -22.08 -1.85 6.14
C PHE A 186 -22.25 -2.06 7.65
N ARG A 187 -21.64 -3.12 8.18
CA ARG A 187 -21.49 -3.31 9.62
C ARG A 187 -20.30 -2.49 10.12
N VAL A 188 -20.55 -1.49 10.94
CA VAL A 188 -19.54 -0.61 11.50
C VAL A 188 -19.33 -0.84 12.99
N LEU A 189 -18.11 -0.58 13.49
CA LEU A 189 -17.81 -0.54 14.91
C LEU A 189 -17.83 0.93 15.37
N ILE A 190 -18.67 1.22 16.35
CA ILE A 190 -18.71 2.52 17.02
C ILE A 190 -17.72 2.45 18.19
N GLU A 191 -16.63 3.20 18.11
CA GLU A 191 -15.56 3.19 19.13
C GLU A 191 -15.74 4.31 20.16
N ARG A 192 -16.44 5.40 19.80
CA ARG A 192 -16.75 6.54 20.67
C ARG A 192 -17.87 7.39 20.06
N ASP A 193 -18.47 8.24 20.88
CA ASP A 193 -19.39 9.27 20.41
C ASP A 193 -18.66 10.27 19.48
N SER A 194 -19.38 10.77 18.47
CA SER A 194 -18.85 11.71 17.46
C SER A 194 -18.88 13.15 17.96
#